data_4fad11a7fa83a61937da415cce1f244a
#
_entry.id   4fad11a7fa83a61937da415cce1f244a
#
_cell.length_a   1.000
_cell.length_b   1.000
_cell.length_c   1.000
_cell.angle_alpha   90.00
_cell.angle_beta   90.00
_cell.angle_gamma   90.00
#
_symmetry.space_group_name_H-M   'P 1'
#
loop_
_entity.id
_entity.type
_entity.pdbx_description
1 polymer ?
#
loop_
_entity_poly.entity_id
_entity_poly.type
_entity_poly.pdbx_seq_one_letter_code
_entity_poly.pdbx_strand_id
1 'polypeptide(L)'
;MEDFVLETDVLTEFEFEAPREHNIRVVIVKTEKFLEIENEDIMGQSSLDWVKNNSCKDFEKDKVHIAKLGKNQNLLDVALPFVKEGDDYLLVLYADTPLLQSLDVNDAVEYATTKNLDYCKLPRGCVFKVKSAKANKFEMTSEANFFAKESFFAVFDYKTLSQAREVIRSRIIAQLQSKGVNILFPNSTYIDFCSQIESGVTIFQNNVIKGHSLVKSGTVLRENNIISNSLIGENCDIIECFLCNAKLKKSTKLGPYITVTSD
;
A
#
# COMPACT_ATOMS: atom_id res chain seq x y z
N MET A 1 -28.59 -10.70 -65.25
CA MET A 1 -27.47 -10.48 -64.37
C MET A 1 -27.69 -9.09 -63.81
N GLU A 2 -28.36 -9.06 -62.69
CA GLU A 2 -28.66 -7.80 -61.97
C GLU A 2 -27.53 -7.53 -60.96
N ASP A 3 -26.92 -6.34 -61.12
CA ASP A 3 -25.85 -5.86 -60.24
C ASP A 3 -26.43 -5.50 -58.88
N PHE A 4 -26.02 -6.25 -57.91
CA PHE A 4 -26.31 -5.98 -56.48
C PHE A 4 -25.36 -4.91 -55.99
N VAL A 5 -25.82 -3.67 -55.92
CA VAL A 5 -25.09 -2.56 -55.27
C VAL A 5 -25.30 -2.70 -53.79
N LEU A 6 -24.22 -3.04 -53.07
CA LEU A 6 -24.17 -2.96 -51.60
C LEU A 6 -24.09 -1.48 -51.21
N GLU A 7 -25.19 -0.96 -50.69
CA GLU A 7 -25.16 0.31 -49.93
C GLU A 7 -24.28 0.14 -48.70
N THR A 8 -23.14 0.83 -48.70
CA THR A 8 -22.32 0.99 -47.53
C THR A 8 -22.99 2.00 -46.59
N ASP A 9 -23.85 1.50 -45.71
CA ASP A 9 -24.45 2.30 -44.66
C ASP A 9 -23.36 2.71 -43.66
N VAL A 10 -23.18 3.99 -43.64
CA VAL A 10 -22.74 4.89 -42.57
C VAL A 10 -22.41 4.16 -41.27
N LEU A 11 -21.13 3.86 -41.09
CA LEU A 11 -20.56 3.70 -39.75
C LEU A 11 -20.62 5.09 -39.09
N THR A 12 -21.65 5.32 -38.28
CA THR A 12 -21.65 6.43 -37.34
C THR A 12 -20.36 6.33 -36.52
N GLU A 13 -19.50 7.31 -36.66
CA GLU A 13 -18.34 7.53 -35.77
C GLU A 13 -18.88 7.60 -34.34
N PHE A 14 -18.74 6.52 -33.62
CA PHE A 14 -18.81 6.59 -32.17
C PHE A 14 -17.58 7.43 -31.75
N GLU A 15 -17.80 8.71 -31.50
CA GLU A 15 -16.85 9.53 -30.76
C GLU A 15 -16.70 8.87 -29.38
N PHE A 16 -15.62 8.10 -29.20
CA PHE A 16 -15.15 7.72 -27.88
C PHE A 16 -14.73 9.04 -27.20
N GLU A 17 -15.64 9.65 -26.45
CA GLU A 17 -15.22 10.67 -25.50
C GLU A 17 -14.17 10.01 -24.59
N ALA A 18 -12.96 10.53 -24.62
CA ALA A 18 -11.92 10.11 -23.67
C ALA A 18 -12.50 10.20 -22.24
N PRO A 19 -12.30 9.18 -21.39
CA PRO A 19 -12.84 9.21 -20.06
C PRO A 19 -12.40 10.52 -19.37
N ARG A 20 -13.37 11.29 -18.89
CA ARG A 20 -13.09 12.57 -18.20
C ARG A 20 -12.24 12.24 -16.98
N GLU A 21 -11.05 12.83 -16.90
CA GLU A 21 -10.27 12.79 -15.69
C GLU A 21 -11.04 13.48 -14.56
N HIS A 22 -11.46 12.72 -13.56
CA HIS A 22 -12.13 13.25 -12.39
C HIS A 22 -11.11 13.72 -11.36
N ASN A 23 -11.33 14.90 -10.79
CA ASN A 23 -10.55 15.41 -9.67
C ASN A 23 -11.00 14.72 -8.37
N ILE A 24 -10.12 13.92 -7.81
CA ILE A 24 -10.37 13.15 -6.59
C ILE A 24 -9.64 13.78 -5.41
N ARG A 25 -10.37 14.11 -4.34
CA ARG A 25 -9.81 14.47 -3.03
C ARG A 25 -9.83 13.25 -2.13
N VAL A 26 -8.72 12.98 -1.44
CA VAL A 26 -8.60 11.84 -0.54
C VAL A 26 -8.46 12.34 0.90
N VAL A 27 -9.28 11.80 1.79
CA VAL A 27 -9.17 12.05 3.23
C VAL A 27 -9.01 10.73 3.97
N ILE A 28 -7.88 10.57 4.67
CA ILE A 28 -7.60 9.42 5.52
C ILE A 28 -8.00 9.77 6.94
N VAL A 29 -8.95 9.05 7.50
CA VAL A 29 -9.46 9.32 8.85
C VAL A 29 -8.83 8.39 9.89
N LYS A 30 -8.44 8.97 11.02
CA LYS A 30 -7.99 8.27 12.22
C LYS A 30 -9.14 8.16 13.22
N THR A 31 -9.52 6.96 13.60
CA THR A 31 -10.51 6.72 14.65
C THR A 31 -9.86 6.72 16.04
N GLU A 32 -10.63 6.94 17.11
CA GLU A 32 -10.10 6.91 18.47
C GLU A 32 -9.44 5.58 18.83
N LYS A 33 -10.03 4.45 18.45
CA LYS A 33 -9.45 3.12 18.66
C LYS A 33 -8.11 2.93 17.95
N PHE A 34 -7.97 3.50 16.75
CA PHE A 34 -6.73 3.42 16.00
C PHE A 34 -5.59 4.20 16.69
N LEU A 35 -5.90 5.30 17.38
CA LEU A 35 -4.88 6.12 18.06
C LEU A 35 -4.10 5.35 19.13
N GLU A 36 -4.66 4.27 19.68
CA GLU A 36 -3.97 3.42 20.66
C GLU A 36 -2.79 2.64 20.06
N ILE A 37 -2.84 2.37 18.75
CA ILE A 37 -1.83 1.57 18.03
C ILE A 37 -1.23 2.31 16.84
N GLU A 38 -1.47 3.62 16.68
CA GLU A 38 -1.08 4.35 15.46
C GLU A 38 0.43 4.38 15.19
N ASN A 39 1.23 4.28 16.27
CA ASN A 39 2.70 4.31 16.20
C ASN A 39 3.33 2.91 16.13
N GLU A 40 2.50 1.85 16.12
CA GLU A 40 2.99 0.49 16.03
C GLU A 40 3.56 0.19 14.65
N ASP A 41 4.72 -0.44 14.66
CA ASP A 41 5.42 -0.83 13.43
C ASP A 41 4.76 -2.02 12.73
N ILE A 42 4.59 -1.91 11.43
CA ILE A 42 4.17 -2.97 10.53
C ILE A 42 5.22 -3.09 9.41
N MET A 43 6.22 -3.93 9.59
CA MET A 43 7.28 -4.16 8.60
C MET A 43 7.96 -2.86 8.11
N GLY A 44 8.34 -1.99 9.06
CA GLY A 44 9.06 -0.75 8.80
C GLY A 44 8.21 0.50 8.56
N GLN A 45 6.88 0.39 8.65
CA GLN A 45 5.96 1.52 8.51
C GLN A 45 4.81 1.43 9.51
N SER A 46 4.18 2.57 9.85
CA SER A 46 2.90 2.59 10.57
C SER A 46 1.74 2.18 9.65
N SER A 47 0.60 1.79 10.23
CA SER A 47 -0.61 1.51 9.44
C SER A 47 -1.05 2.71 8.58
N LEU A 48 -0.96 3.92 9.14
CA LEU A 48 -1.24 5.15 8.39
C LEU A 48 -0.31 5.33 7.18
N ASP A 49 0.99 5.05 7.36
CA ASP A 49 1.96 5.17 6.28
C ASP A 49 1.71 4.12 5.19
N TRP A 50 1.28 2.91 5.57
CA TRP A 50 0.84 1.90 4.60
C TRP A 50 -0.33 2.40 3.76
N VAL A 51 -1.36 2.97 4.38
CA VAL A 51 -2.51 3.54 3.64
C VAL A 51 -2.07 4.71 2.77
N LYS A 52 -1.30 5.65 3.31
CA LYS A 52 -0.86 6.85 2.61
C LYS A 52 0.08 6.55 1.44
N ASN A 53 1.10 5.73 1.66
CA ASN A 53 2.18 5.53 0.70
C ASN A 53 1.89 4.42 -0.32
N ASN A 54 1.07 3.43 0.03
CA ASN A 54 0.76 2.30 -0.85
C ASN A 54 -0.62 2.39 -1.48
N SER A 55 -1.65 2.71 -0.69
CA SER A 55 -3.01 2.80 -1.22
C SER A 55 -3.24 4.08 -2.02
N CYS A 56 -2.66 5.18 -1.56
CA CYS A 56 -2.84 6.50 -2.18
C CYS A 56 -1.65 6.93 -3.05
N LYS A 57 -0.77 6.01 -3.45
CA LYS A 57 0.46 6.33 -4.21
C LYS A 57 0.20 6.99 -5.56
N ASP A 58 -0.95 6.71 -6.16
CA ASP A 58 -1.33 7.21 -7.48
C ASP A 58 -2.02 8.59 -7.41
N PHE A 59 -2.25 9.11 -6.20
CA PHE A 59 -2.80 10.45 -6.00
C PHE A 59 -1.71 11.47 -5.70
N GLU A 60 -1.91 12.70 -6.16
CA GLU A 60 -1.03 13.82 -5.84
C GLU A 60 -1.02 14.09 -4.33
N LYS A 61 0.17 14.32 -3.77
CA LYS A 61 0.36 14.46 -2.30
C LYS A 61 -0.47 15.59 -1.68
N ASP A 62 -0.72 16.66 -2.41
CA ASP A 62 -1.53 17.80 -1.97
C ASP A 62 -3.04 17.52 -2.00
N LYS A 63 -3.45 16.42 -2.63
CA LYS A 63 -4.84 15.93 -2.65
C LYS A 63 -5.13 14.94 -1.52
N VAL A 64 -4.10 14.43 -0.81
CA VAL A 64 -4.23 13.46 0.27
C VAL A 64 -4.12 14.14 1.62
N HIS A 65 -5.17 14.12 2.41
CA HIS A 65 -5.26 14.75 3.71
C HIS A 65 -5.51 13.75 4.82
N ILE A 66 -5.14 14.11 6.05
CA ILE A 66 -5.35 13.28 7.24
C ILE A 66 -6.27 14.05 8.20
N ALA A 67 -7.30 13.38 8.69
CA ALA A 67 -8.25 13.95 9.65
C ALA A 67 -8.45 13.00 10.84
N LYS A 68 -8.89 13.55 11.97
CA LYS A 68 -9.27 12.79 13.16
C LYS A 68 -10.80 12.70 13.23
N LEU A 69 -11.33 11.52 13.33
CA LEU A 69 -12.76 11.25 13.48
C LEU A 69 -13.06 10.94 14.96
N GLY A 70 -13.70 11.85 15.64
CA GLY A 70 -14.16 11.66 17.02
C GLY A 70 -15.40 10.77 17.10
N LYS A 71 -15.64 10.21 18.29
CA LYS A 71 -16.67 9.18 18.52
C LYS A 71 -18.09 9.55 18.09
N ASN A 72 -18.43 10.85 18.16
CA ASN A 72 -19.78 11.35 17.84
C ASN A 72 -19.79 12.32 16.65
N GLN A 73 -18.74 12.33 15.83
CA GLN A 73 -18.66 13.18 14.65
C GLN A 73 -19.16 12.45 13.40
N ASN A 74 -19.85 13.20 12.54
CA ASN A 74 -20.20 12.70 11.22
C ASN A 74 -18.96 12.69 10.32
N LEU A 75 -18.80 11.60 9.56
CA LEU A 75 -17.68 11.44 8.63
C LEU A 75 -17.59 12.58 7.60
N LEU A 76 -18.73 13.02 7.06
CA LEU A 76 -18.78 14.12 6.10
C LEU A 76 -18.34 15.45 6.71
N ASP A 77 -18.74 15.75 7.95
CA ASP A 77 -18.37 16.99 8.62
C ASP A 77 -16.85 17.10 8.81
N VAL A 78 -16.19 15.96 8.97
CA VAL A 78 -14.73 15.85 9.12
C VAL A 78 -14.00 15.90 7.77
N ALA A 79 -14.59 15.35 6.71
CA ALA A 79 -13.92 15.21 5.42
C ALA A 79 -14.19 16.39 4.46
N LEU A 80 -15.39 16.97 4.45
CA LEU A 80 -15.77 18.08 3.56
C LEU A 80 -14.88 19.33 3.66
N PRO A 81 -14.34 19.74 4.84
CA PRO A 81 -13.46 20.91 4.93
C PRO A 81 -12.19 20.83 4.06
N PHE A 82 -11.78 19.63 3.64
CA PHE A 82 -10.61 19.44 2.76
C PHE A 82 -10.93 19.56 1.27
N VAL A 83 -12.22 19.54 0.91
CA VAL A 83 -12.67 19.62 -0.49
C VAL A 83 -12.49 21.04 -1.02
N LYS A 84 -11.81 21.15 -2.16
CA LYS A 84 -11.57 22.40 -2.87
C LYS A 84 -12.57 22.60 -4.01
N GLU A 85 -12.54 23.79 -4.60
CA GLU A 85 -13.26 24.07 -5.84
C GLU A 85 -12.62 23.28 -6.98
N GLY A 86 -13.45 22.62 -7.80
CA GLY A 86 -13.00 21.76 -8.89
C GLY A 86 -12.82 20.28 -8.52
N ASP A 87 -12.95 19.89 -7.25
CA ASP A 87 -12.99 18.47 -6.88
C ASP A 87 -14.34 17.86 -7.25
N ASP A 88 -14.32 16.70 -7.94
CA ASP A 88 -15.52 15.98 -8.39
C ASP A 88 -15.95 14.93 -7.36
N TYR A 89 -14.99 14.20 -6.81
CA TYR A 89 -15.23 13.13 -5.85
C TYR A 89 -14.33 13.27 -4.61
N LEU A 90 -14.87 12.79 -3.50
CA LEU A 90 -14.21 12.70 -2.21
C LEU A 90 -14.11 11.23 -1.81
N LEU A 91 -12.89 10.70 -1.79
CA LEU A 91 -12.58 9.37 -1.27
C LEU A 91 -12.23 9.48 0.20
N VAL A 92 -12.92 8.73 1.04
CA VAL A 92 -12.61 8.64 2.47
C VAL A 92 -12.13 7.23 2.79
N LEU A 93 -10.90 7.12 3.28
CA LEU A 93 -10.27 5.90 3.73
C LEU A 93 -10.01 5.95 5.24
N TYR A 94 -9.76 4.80 5.84
CA TYR A 94 -9.41 4.71 7.25
C TYR A 94 -7.93 4.37 7.42
N ALA A 95 -7.27 5.03 8.36
CA ALA A 95 -5.86 4.83 8.65
C ALA A 95 -5.54 3.43 9.22
N ASP A 96 -6.57 2.72 9.64
CA ASP A 96 -6.49 1.38 10.23
C ASP A 96 -6.57 0.23 9.20
N THR A 97 -6.41 0.50 7.89
CA THR A 97 -6.48 -0.51 6.82
C THR A 97 -5.14 -0.72 6.09
N PRO A 98 -4.09 -1.22 6.76
CA PRO A 98 -2.74 -1.30 6.18
C PRO A 98 -2.62 -2.29 5.02
N LEU A 99 -3.57 -3.19 4.84
CA LEU A 99 -3.55 -4.19 3.76
C LEU A 99 -4.10 -3.67 2.43
N LEU A 100 -4.71 -2.48 2.44
CA LEU A 100 -5.30 -1.83 1.26
C LEU A 100 -4.22 -1.48 0.24
N GLN A 101 -4.46 -1.79 -1.03
CA GLN A 101 -3.54 -1.51 -2.13
C GLN A 101 -4.10 -0.41 -3.05
N SER A 102 -3.24 0.19 -3.88
CA SER A 102 -3.68 1.22 -4.83
C SER A 102 -4.69 0.69 -5.84
N LEU A 103 -4.57 -0.57 -6.24
CA LEU A 103 -5.53 -1.20 -7.15
C LEU A 103 -6.95 -1.21 -6.55
N ASP A 104 -7.08 -1.63 -5.28
CA ASP A 104 -8.38 -1.63 -4.60
C ASP A 104 -9.02 -0.23 -4.55
N VAL A 105 -8.17 0.79 -4.35
CA VAL A 105 -8.59 2.20 -4.28
C VAL A 105 -8.98 2.73 -5.65
N ASN A 106 -8.18 2.45 -6.67
CA ASN A 106 -8.44 2.87 -8.04
C ASN A 106 -9.72 2.23 -8.58
N ASP A 107 -9.90 0.92 -8.36
CA ASP A 107 -11.12 0.21 -8.74
C ASP A 107 -12.37 0.79 -8.05
N ALA A 108 -12.24 1.19 -6.78
CA ALA A 108 -13.34 1.81 -6.04
C ALA A 108 -13.73 3.18 -6.62
N VAL A 109 -12.74 3.99 -6.97
CA VAL A 109 -12.95 5.30 -7.60
C VAL A 109 -13.53 5.13 -9.00
N GLU A 110 -12.94 4.27 -9.82
CA GLU A 110 -13.41 3.98 -11.18
C GLU A 110 -14.87 3.48 -11.17
N TYR A 111 -15.20 2.58 -10.27
CA TYR A 111 -16.59 2.11 -10.13
C TYR A 111 -17.55 3.25 -9.78
N ALA A 112 -17.20 4.09 -8.81
CA ALA A 112 -18.06 5.19 -8.41
C ALA A 112 -18.22 6.25 -9.50
N THR A 113 -17.15 6.58 -10.23
CA THR A 113 -17.14 7.57 -11.31
C THR A 113 -17.87 7.08 -12.56
N THR A 114 -17.59 5.85 -13.02
CA THR A 114 -18.24 5.23 -14.20
C THR A 114 -19.75 5.10 -14.00
N LYS A 115 -20.19 4.72 -12.80
CA LYS A 115 -21.62 4.61 -12.46
C LYS A 115 -22.22 5.95 -12.06
N ASN A 116 -21.43 7.03 -12.02
CA ASN A 116 -21.84 8.36 -11.62
C ASN A 116 -22.58 8.38 -10.26
N LEU A 117 -22.06 7.60 -9.30
CA LEU A 117 -22.71 7.42 -8.00
C LEU A 117 -22.55 8.68 -7.13
N ASP A 118 -23.58 9.03 -6.38
CA ASP A 118 -23.53 10.07 -5.34
C ASP A 118 -22.80 9.60 -4.09
N TYR A 119 -22.95 8.31 -3.77
CA TYR A 119 -22.31 7.65 -2.64
C TYR A 119 -22.04 6.18 -2.97
N CYS A 120 -20.82 5.76 -2.74
CA CYS A 120 -20.41 4.36 -2.80
C CYS A 120 -19.80 3.94 -1.47
N LYS A 121 -20.47 3.01 -0.77
CA LYS A 121 -19.96 2.43 0.47
C LYS A 121 -18.99 1.31 0.15
N LEU A 122 -17.80 1.38 0.74
CA LEU A 122 -16.78 0.35 0.68
C LEU A 122 -16.81 -0.50 1.98
N PRO A 123 -16.17 -1.67 2.03
CA PRO A 123 -16.09 -2.47 3.26
C PRO A 123 -15.53 -1.67 4.46
N ARG A 124 -14.57 -0.77 4.20
CA ARG A 124 -14.03 0.18 5.19
C ARG A 124 -13.63 1.47 4.49
N GLY A 125 -14.57 2.38 4.30
CA GLY A 125 -14.40 3.63 3.59
C GLY A 125 -15.60 3.95 2.72
N CYS A 126 -15.49 4.98 1.93
CA CYS A 126 -16.54 5.39 0.99
C CYS A 126 -16.02 6.38 -0.05
N VAL A 127 -16.73 6.45 -1.17
CA VAL A 127 -16.56 7.47 -2.19
C VAL A 127 -17.82 8.31 -2.26
N PHE A 128 -17.68 9.64 -2.21
CA PHE A 128 -18.76 10.60 -2.33
C PHE A 128 -18.57 11.45 -3.59
N LYS A 129 -19.64 11.69 -4.31
CA LYS A 129 -19.68 12.78 -5.28
C LYS A 129 -19.75 14.10 -4.53
N VAL A 130 -18.83 15.02 -4.76
CA VAL A 130 -18.68 16.26 -3.96
C VAL A 130 -19.96 17.11 -3.97
N LYS A 131 -20.61 17.24 -5.13
CA LYS A 131 -21.86 17.98 -5.28
C LYS A 131 -22.96 17.43 -4.37
N SER A 132 -23.13 16.12 -4.35
CA SER A 132 -24.16 15.42 -3.56
C SER A 132 -23.81 15.45 -2.07
N ALA A 133 -22.53 15.33 -1.71
CA ALA A 133 -22.03 15.43 -0.35
C ALA A 133 -22.28 16.84 0.25
N LYS A 134 -21.98 17.90 -0.50
CA LYS A 134 -22.25 19.29 -0.09
C LYS A 134 -23.74 19.59 0.06
N ALA A 135 -24.58 19.00 -0.78
CA ALA A 135 -26.03 19.14 -0.72
C ALA A 135 -26.70 18.22 0.31
N ASN A 136 -25.94 17.27 0.87
CA ASN A 136 -26.43 16.17 1.71
C ASN A 136 -27.61 15.41 1.06
N LYS A 137 -27.51 15.16 -0.25
CA LYS A 137 -28.49 14.44 -1.07
C LYS A 137 -27.82 13.32 -1.83
N PHE A 138 -28.30 12.11 -1.65
CA PHE A 138 -27.74 10.88 -2.25
C PHE A 138 -28.84 10.08 -2.94
N GLU A 139 -29.01 10.28 -4.25
CA GLU A 139 -30.03 9.60 -5.06
C GLU A 139 -29.47 8.32 -5.69
N MET A 140 -28.24 8.39 -6.19
CA MET A 140 -27.53 7.25 -6.80
C MET A 140 -26.52 6.68 -5.83
N THR A 141 -26.91 5.64 -5.08
CA THR A 141 -26.04 5.01 -4.07
C THR A 141 -25.77 3.54 -4.41
N SER A 142 -24.63 3.03 -3.95
CA SER A 142 -24.27 1.61 -4.05
C SER A 142 -23.46 1.15 -2.84
N GLU A 143 -23.60 -0.13 -2.51
CA GLU A 143 -22.67 -0.83 -1.62
C GLU A 143 -21.78 -1.73 -2.48
N ALA A 144 -20.47 -1.47 -2.44
CA ALA A 144 -19.50 -2.26 -3.21
C ALA A 144 -19.12 -3.53 -2.42
N ASN A 145 -20.00 -4.52 -2.46
CA ASN A 145 -19.80 -5.80 -1.75
C ASN A 145 -18.85 -6.76 -2.48
N PHE A 146 -18.41 -6.42 -3.68
CA PHE A 146 -17.52 -7.23 -4.50
C PHE A 146 -16.02 -6.95 -4.25
N PHE A 147 -15.68 -5.89 -3.52
CA PHE A 147 -14.28 -5.64 -3.14
C PHE A 147 -13.81 -6.68 -2.13
N ALA A 148 -12.58 -7.12 -2.29
CA ALA A 148 -11.96 -8.07 -1.37
C ALA A 148 -11.96 -7.52 0.06
N LYS A 149 -12.71 -8.15 0.95
CA LYS A 149 -12.81 -7.72 2.36
C LYS A 149 -11.46 -7.77 3.07
N GLU A 150 -10.59 -8.67 2.65
CA GLU A 150 -9.22 -8.83 3.16
C GLU A 150 -8.37 -7.58 2.94
N SER A 151 -8.54 -6.87 1.82
CA SER A 151 -7.83 -5.61 1.55
C SER A 151 -8.27 -4.50 2.53
N PHE A 152 -9.53 -4.52 2.97
CA PHE A 152 -10.09 -3.55 3.90
C PHE A 152 -10.03 -4.00 5.37
N PHE A 153 -9.14 -4.95 5.68
CA PHE A 153 -8.95 -5.47 7.03
C PHE A 153 -8.52 -4.36 8.00
N ALA A 154 -9.30 -4.17 9.06
CA ALA A 154 -9.07 -3.11 10.04
C ALA A 154 -8.19 -3.58 11.20
N VAL A 155 -7.19 -2.78 11.55
CA VAL A 155 -6.28 -2.98 12.68
C VAL A 155 -6.66 -2.03 13.82
N PHE A 156 -6.96 -2.56 14.99
CA PHE A 156 -7.40 -1.78 16.16
C PHE A 156 -6.92 -2.36 17.51
N ASP A 157 -6.20 -3.48 17.49
CA ASP A 157 -5.58 -4.11 18.65
C ASP A 157 -4.33 -4.92 18.24
N TYR A 158 -3.56 -5.41 19.20
CA TYR A 158 -2.34 -6.19 18.94
C TYR A 158 -2.60 -7.51 18.21
N LYS A 159 -3.79 -8.10 18.34
CA LYS A 159 -4.15 -9.33 17.62
C LYS A 159 -4.33 -9.05 16.13
N THR A 160 -5.11 -8.07 15.78
CA THR A 160 -5.34 -7.66 14.38
C THR A 160 -4.06 -7.08 13.76
N LEU A 161 -3.25 -6.37 14.56
CA LEU A 161 -1.93 -5.90 14.17
C LEU A 161 -1.00 -7.05 13.77
N SER A 162 -0.95 -8.12 14.59
CA SER A 162 -0.15 -9.31 14.29
C SER A 162 -0.61 -10.00 13.00
N GLN A 163 -1.91 -10.06 12.76
CA GLN A 163 -2.47 -10.63 11.52
C GLN A 163 -2.07 -9.78 10.29
N ALA A 164 -2.16 -8.47 10.40
CA ALA A 164 -1.73 -7.57 9.31
C ALA A 164 -0.22 -7.70 9.03
N ARG A 165 0.62 -7.76 10.06
CA ARG A 165 2.07 -7.99 9.92
C ARG A 165 2.36 -9.27 9.14
N GLU A 166 1.66 -10.35 9.43
CA GLU A 166 1.85 -11.63 8.75
C GLU A 166 1.51 -11.56 7.26
N VAL A 167 0.40 -10.91 6.91
CA VAL A 167 -0.02 -10.72 5.51
C VAL A 167 1.00 -9.85 4.76
N ILE A 168 1.42 -8.72 5.36
CA ILE A 168 2.38 -7.81 4.73
C ILE A 168 3.74 -8.48 4.59
N ARG A 169 4.21 -9.22 5.62
CA ARG A 169 5.43 -10.01 5.55
C ARG A 169 5.40 -10.98 4.35
N SER A 170 4.30 -11.73 4.22
CA SER A 170 4.13 -12.67 3.12
C SER A 170 4.16 -11.99 1.75
N ARG A 171 3.56 -10.80 1.62
CA ARG A 171 3.60 -10.01 0.37
C ARG A 171 5.03 -9.53 0.04
N ILE A 172 5.78 -9.03 1.04
CA ILE A 172 7.17 -8.61 0.85
C ILE A 172 8.04 -9.79 0.40
N ILE A 173 7.94 -10.93 1.08
CA ILE A 173 8.68 -12.15 0.76
C ILE A 173 8.36 -12.61 -0.67
N ALA A 174 7.08 -12.74 -1.02
CA ALA A 174 6.66 -13.15 -2.36
C ALA A 174 7.18 -12.19 -3.45
N GLN A 175 7.16 -10.88 -3.20
CA GLN A 175 7.70 -9.88 -4.12
C GLN A 175 9.22 -10.02 -4.31
N LEU A 176 9.97 -10.30 -3.24
CA LEU A 176 11.42 -10.51 -3.32
C LEU A 176 11.76 -11.81 -4.07
N GLN A 177 11.02 -12.89 -3.79
CA GLN A 177 11.18 -14.16 -4.50
C GLN A 177 10.88 -14.02 -6.00
N SER A 178 9.85 -13.27 -6.38
CA SER A 178 9.53 -12.99 -7.79
C SER A 178 10.62 -12.18 -8.51
N LYS A 179 11.42 -11.41 -7.75
CA LYS A 179 12.59 -10.66 -8.25
C LYS A 179 13.88 -11.47 -8.27
N GLY A 180 13.83 -12.78 -7.94
CA GLY A 180 14.99 -13.67 -7.98
C GLY A 180 15.80 -13.71 -6.68
N VAL A 181 15.23 -13.33 -5.54
CA VAL A 181 15.83 -13.53 -4.21
C VAL A 181 15.48 -14.93 -3.72
N ASN A 182 16.48 -15.73 -3.32
CA ASN A 182 16.28 -17.07 -2.79
C ASN A 182 16.11 -17.03 -1.26
N ILE A 183 14.88 -17.10 -0.77
CA ILE A 183 14.56 -17.11 0.65
C ILE A 183 14.16 -18.52 1.05
N LEU A 184 15.05 -19.23 1.77
CA LEU A 184 14.89 -20.66 2.10
C LEU A 184 13.84 -20.89 3.20
N PHE A 185 13.75 -19.99 4.16
CA PHE A 185 12.81 -20.09 5.30
C PHE A 185 11.96 -18.83 5.45
N PRO A 186 10.94 -18.64 4.59
CA PRO A 186 10.13 -17.44 4.57
C PRO A 186 9.48 -17.10 5.91
N ASN A 187 9.07 -18.11 6.68
CA ASN A 187 8.33 -17.91 7.94
C ASN A 187 9.19 -17.40 9.09
N SER A 188 10.49 -17.56 9.03
CA SER A 188 11.43 -17.09 10.05
C SER A 188 12.27 -15.88 9.59
N THR A 189 11.95 -15.33 8.41
CA THR A 189 12.66 -14.18 7.86
C THR A 189 11.82 -12.91 8.03
N TYR A 190 12.43 -11.85 8.56
CA TYR A 190 11.83 -10.53 8.71
C TYR A 190 12.57 -9.53 7.81
N ILE A 191 11.85 -8.85 6.94
CA ILE A 191 12.42 -7.84 6.03
C ILE A 191 11.50 -6.63 6.01
N ASP A 192 12.03 -5.47 6.37
CA ASP A 192 11.29 -4.21 6.29
C ASP A 192 11.00 -3.84 4.84
N PHE A 193 9.87 -3.21 4.62
CA PHE A 193 9.41 -2.72 3.32
C PHE A 193 10.43 -1.80 2.62
N CYS A 194 11.15 -0.98 3.38
CA CYS A 194 12.15 -0.05 2.84
C CYS A 194 13.51 -0.69 2.54
N SER A 195 13.72 -1.95 2.92
CA SER A 195 14.96 -2.68 2.61
C SER A 195 15.01 -3.12 1.15
N GLN A 196 16.16 -3.01 0.54
CA GLN A 196 16.41 -3.39 -0.85
C GLN A 196 17.30 -4.62 -0.91
N ILE A 197 16.85 -5.66 -1.60
CA ILE A 197 17.58 -6.90 -1.77
C ILE A 197 17.65 -7.20 -3.26
N GLU A 198 18.86 -7.29 -3.78
CA GLU A 198 19.10 -7.55 -5.19
C GLU A 198 18.84 -9.02 -5.54
N SER A 199 18.55 -9.28 -6.81
CA SER A 199 18.43 -10.63 -7.37
C SER A 199 19.71 -11.45 -7.13
N GLY A 200 19.55 -12.76 -6.92
CA GLY A 200 20.67 -13.68 -6.66
C GLY A 200 21.19 -13.69 -5.23
N VAL A 201 20.57 -12.93 -4.32
CA VAL A 201 20.84 -13.04 -2.87
C VAL A 201 20.16 -14.30 -2.33
N THR A 202 20.87 -15.03 -1.44
CA THR A 202 20.33 -16.18 -0.71
C THR A 202 20.20 -15.85 0.77
N ILE A 203 19.02 -16.10 1.35
CA ILE A 203 18.71 -15.80 2.75
C ILE A 203 18.25 -17.08 3.45
N PHE A 204 18.99 -17.46 4.49
CA PHE A 204 18.67 -18.57 5.38
C PHE A 204 17.71 -18.14 6.51
N GLN A 205 17.44 -19.02 7.47
CA GLN A 205 16.48 -18.76 8.56
C GLN A 205 16.94 -17.67 9.54
N ASN A 206 15.97 -17.10 10.24
CA ASN A 206 16.15 -16.18 11.35
C ASN A 206 16.94 -14.91 10.99
N ASN A 207 16.88 -14.49 9.73
CA ASN A 207 17.42 -13.21 9.32
C ASN A 207 16.42 -12.08 9.58
N VAL A 208 16.90 -10.99 10.17
CA VAL A 208 16.15 -9.76 10.42
C VAL A 208 16.82 -8.60 9.70
N ILE A 209 16.17 -8.10 8.65
CA ILE A 209 16.70 -7.01 7.81
C ILE A 209 15.79 -5.80 7.96
N LYS A 210 16.31 -4.72 8.55
CA LYS A 210 15.55 -3.53 8.92
C LYS A 210 16.05 -2.25 8.26
N GLY A 211 15.14 -1.26 8.24
CA GLY A 211 15.43 0.08 7.78
C GLY A 211 15.86 0.11 6.31
N HIS A 212 16.62 1.13 5.93
CA HIS A 212 17.12 1.31 4.56
C HIS A 212 18.35 0.44 4.28
N SER A 213 18.27 -0.87 4.59
CA SER A 213 19.36 -1.80 4.28
C SER A 213 19.38 -2.14 2.79
N LEU A 214 20.59 -2.26 2.23
CA LEU A 214 20.81 -2.71 0.86
C LEU A 214 21.70 -3.96 0.87
N VAL A 215 21.20 -5.07 0.33
CA VAL A 215 21.97 -6.31 0.16
C VAL A 215 22.16 -6.58 -1.33
N LYS A 216 23.42 -6.58 -1.75
CA LYS A 216 23.78 -6.72 -3.16
C LYS A 216 23.89 -8.18 -3.60
N SER A 217 23.83 -8.35 -4.92
CA SER A 217 23.75 -9.65 -5.60
C SER A 217 24.87 -10.62 -5.23
N GLY A 218 24.58 -11.93 -5.30
CA GLY A 218 25.50 -13.01 -4.97
C GLY A 218 25.81 -13.16 -3.48
N THR A 219 25.24 -12.30 -2.62
CA THR A 219 25.45 -12.38 -1.16
C THR A 219 24.64 -13.52 -0.55
N VAL A 220 25.25 -14.22 0.40
CA VAL A 220 24.63 -15.25 1.21
C VAL A 220 24.50 -14.76 2.65
N LEU A 221 23.28 -14.54 3.07
CA LEU A 221 22.96 -14.29 4.48
C LEU A 221 22.62 -15.64 5.12
N ARG A 222 23.61 -16.22 5.81
CA ARG A 222 23.38 -17.44 6.58
C ARG A 222 22.47 -17.14 7.78
N GLU A 223 22.41 -18.02 8.73
CA GLU A 223 21.48 -17.97 9.85
C GLU A 223 21.75 -16.78 10.80
N ASN A 224 20.68 -16.31 11.46
CA ASN A 224 20.71 -15.48 12.67
C ASN A 224 21.40 -14.10 12.49
N ASN A 225 21.29 -13.46 11.34
CA ASN A 225 21.80 -12.10 11.21
C ASN A 225 20.73 -11.06 11.56
N ILE A 226 21.14 -9.98 12.20
CA ILE A 226 20.36 -8.75 12.40
C ILE A 226 21.08 -7.63 11.65
N ILE A 227 20.45 -7.11 10.61
CA ILE A 227 21.02 -6.10 9.71
C ILE A 227 20.08 -4.88 9.71
N SER A 228 20.58 -3.73 10.12
CA SER A 228 19.81 -2.49 10.18
C SER A 228 20.55 -1.35 9.49
N ASN A 229 19.88 -0.61 8.60
CA ASN A 229 20.41 0.57 7.89
C ASN A 229 21.81 0.36 7.29
N SER A 230 22.08 -0.85 6.77
CA SER A 230 23.44 -1.27 6.39
C SER A 230 23.55 -1.57 4.89
N LEU A 231 24.72 -1.31 4.32
CA LEU A 231 25.07 -1.66 2.95
C LEU A 231 25.92 -2.92 2.97
N ILE A 232 25.43 -3.99 2.40
CA ILE A 232 26.15 -5.26 2.20
C ILE A 232 26.58 -5.34 0.73
N GLY A 233 27.87 -5.42 0.51
CA GLY A 233 28.45 -5.52 -0.85
C GLY A 233 28.13 -6.82 -1.54
N GLU A 234 28.56 -6.93 -2.79
CA GLU A 234 28.34 -8.12 -3.62
C GLU A 234 29.12 -9.35 -3.09
N ASN A 235 28.58 -10.55 -3.26
CA ASN A 235 29.25 -11.82 -2.97
C ASN A 235 29.77 -11.93 -1.52
N CYS A 236 29.10 -11.32 -0.56
CA CYS A 236 29.40 -11.47 0.86
C CYS A 236 28.86 -12.80 1.39
N ASP A 237 29.48 -13.32 2.46
CA ASP A 237 29.02 -14.52 3.21
C ASP A 237 28.98 -14.16 4.69
N ILE A 238 27.77 -14.07 5.29
CA ILE A 238 27.54 -13.48 6.59
C ILE A 238 26.74 -14.44 7.44
N ILE A 239 27.22 -14.70 8.66
CA ILE A 239 26.58 -15.62 9.62
C ILE A 239 26.62 -15.05 11.03
N GLU A 240 25.50 -15.11 11.75
CA GLU A 240 25.37 -14.75 13.19
C GLU A 240 25.97 -13.39 13.53
N CYS A 241 25.65 -12.39 12.73
CA CYS A 241 26.18 -11.01 12.89
C CYS A 241 25.11 -10.02 13.29
N PHE A 242 25.51 -9.00 14.05
CA PHE A 242 24.74 -7.79 14.30
C PHE A 242 25.39 -6.62 13.54
N LEU A 243 24.69 -6.10 12.53
CA LEU A 243 25.18 -5.02 11.67
C LEU A 243 24.21 -3.84 11.76
N CYS A 244 24.71 -2.70 12.25
CA CYS A 244 23.93 -1.47 12.36
C CYS A 244 24.72 -0.29 11.75
N ASN A 245 24.11 0.40 10.76
CA ASN A 245 24.76 1.46 9.98
C ASN A 245 26.09 1.01 9.32
N ALA A 246 26.26 -0.30 9.11
CA ALA A 246 27.50 -0.88 8.62
C ALA A 246 27.64 -0.78 7.09
N LYS A 247 28.87 -0.71 6.61
CA LYS A 247 29.18 -0.79 5.15
C LYS A 247 30.20 -1.90 4.92
N LEU A 248 29.75 -3.02 4.38
CA LEU A 248 30.62 -4.15 4.02
C LEU A 248 31.02 -4.05 2.54
N LYS A 249 32.31 -4.26 2.31
CA LYS A 249 32.86 -4.31 0.95
C LYS A 249 32.46 -5.63 0.28
N LYS A 250 32.57 -5.65 -1.05
CA LYS A 250 32.42 -6.86 -1.88
C LYS A 250 33.27 -8.03 -1.34
N SER A 251 32.72 -9.24 -1.40
CA SER A 251 33.35 -10.51 -1.04
C SER A 251 33.80 -10.59 0.42
N THR A 252 33.18 -9.80 1.31
CA THR A 252 33.44 -9.87 2.74
C THR A 252 32.84 -11.16 3.32
N LYS A 253 33.64 -11.90 4.08
CA LYS A 253 33.18 -13.02 4.91
C LYS A 253 33.19 -12.58 6.36
N LEU A 254 32.05 -12.68 7.04
CA LEU A 254 31.88 -12.13 8.39
C LEU A 254 31.10 -13.10 9.29
N GLY A 255 31.55 -13.19 10.52
CA GLY A 255 30.91 -14.01 11.55
C GLY A 255 31.67 -15.30 11.88
N PRO A 256 31.17 -16.10 12.83
CA PRO A 256 30.01 -15.80 13.69
C PRO A 256 30.30 -14.78 14.80
N TYR A 257 29.23 -14.28 15.44
CA TYR A 257 29.24 -13.43 16.63
C TYR A 257 29.97 -12.08 16.48
N ILE A 258 29.92 -11.53 15.28
CA ILE A 258 30.52 -10.22 14.99
C ILE A 258 29.46 -9.11 15.09
N THR A 259 29.82 -8.05 15.81
CA THR A 259 29.04 -6.80 15.84
C THR A 259 29.80 -5.70 15.10
N VAL A 260 29.14 -5.07 14.14
CA VAL A 260 29.62 -3.88 13.43
C VAL A 260 28.60 -2.79 13.59
N THR A 261 28.98 -1.70 14.25
CA THR A 261 28.17 -0.49 14.39
C THR A 261 28.96 0.71 13.93
N SER A 262 28.32 1.63 13.18
CA SER A 262 28.87 2.95 12.90
C SER A 262 27.92 4.00 13.46
N ASP A 263 28.48 5.05 14.02
CA ASP A 263 27.72 6.21 14.51
C ASP A 263 27.12 7.01 13.36
#